data_a142ccd1e6a90c41b38c33b0402ed1f4
#
_entry.id   a142ccd1e6a90c41b38c33b0402ed1f4
#
_cell.length_a   1.000
_cell.length_b   1.000
_cell.length_c   1.000
_cell.angle_alpha   90.00
_cell.angle_beta   90.00
_cell.angle_gamma   90.00
#
_symmetry.space_group_name_H-M   'P 1'
#
loop_
_entity.id
_entity.type
_entity.pdbx_description
1 polymer ?
#
loop_
_entity_poly.entity_id
_entity_poly.type
_entity_poly.pdbx_seq_one_letter_code
_entity_poly.pdbx_strand_id
1 'polypeptide(L)'
;MLIFNRIEDFKRIDIDIDIREKAMKRENIQIRDPFVLPVKDEMRYYLYGTTDSDPWKAPGIGFDAYISENLEEWEGPYPVFRPQSDFWASHNFWAPEVYKYGKSYYMFASFKSSSHERATQILRAASPFGPFVQHSNEPVTPASWECLDGTLWEEEGQPWLVFSREWVQVNDGEVWAAPLSIDLDRLDGEPILLFRGSDASWTRKIKRRNGSGFEDARVTDGPFLYKTDQGSLFMLWSSIGESGYAMGYARSESGKLIGPWLQQSKPLVDGGRGHGMIFSGFNGRTYLAYHFPNETPYERFCYREIEVLSTSIAFIGEEL
;
A
#
# COMPACT_ATOMS: atom_id res chain seq x y z
N MET A 1 -33.73 39.88 37.22
CA MET A 1 -33.12 39.63 35.91
C MET A 1 -32.04 38.57 36.14
N LEU A 2 -32.49 37.33 36.11
CA LEU A 2 -31.69 36.12 36.43
C LEU A 2 -31.34 35.46 35.10
N ILE A 3 -30.06 35.39 34.77
CA ILE A 3 -29.55 34.65 33.63
C ILE A 3 -29.17 33.28 34.14
N PHE A 4 -29.90 32.26 33.69
CA PHE A 4 -29.61 30.87 33.95
C PHE A 4 -28.48 30.37 33.06
N ASN A 5 -27.36 30.00 33.68
CA ASN A 5 -26.38 29.11 33.08
C ASN A 5 -26.92 27.68 33.19
N ARG A 6 -27.23 27.07 32.09
CA ARG A 6 -27.36 25.61 31.96
C ARG A 6 -26.26 25.13 31.02
N ILE A 7 -25.21 24.61 31.63
CA ILE A 7 -24.30 23.66 30.98
C ILE A 7 -24.98 22.32 31.15
N GLU A 8 -25.57 21.82 30.07
CA GLU A 8 -26.14 20.48 30.07
C GLU A 8 -25.01 19.45 29.96
N ASP A 9 -24.94 18.61 30.97
CA ASP A 9 -24.16 17.38 31.03
C ASP A 9 -24.47 16.52 29.81
N PHE A 10 -23.56 16.46 28.85
CA PHE A 10 -23.53 15.34 27.92
C PHE A 10 -23.08 14.10 28.72
N LYS A 11 -24.04 13.36 29.24
CA LYS A 11 -23.84 12.00 29.68
C LYS A 11 -23.19 11.24 28.53
N ARG A 12 -21.96 10.82 28.74
CA ARG A 12 -21.30 9.76 27.99
C ARG A 12 -22.27 8.59 27.98
N ILE A 13 -22.91 8.35 26.86
CA ILE A 13 -23.60 7.08 26.63
C ILE A 13 -22.47 6.08 26.45
N ASP A 14 -22.15 5.38 27.50
CA ASP A 14 -21.41 4.13 27.43
C ASP A 14 -22.32 3.15 26.70
N ILE A 15 -22.24 3.15 25.40
CA ILE A 15 -22.71 2.03 24.60
C ILE A 15 -21.62 0.98 24.77
N ASP A 16 -21.76 0.18 25.81
CA ASP A 16 -21.19 -1.17 25.87
C ASP A 16 -21.89 -1.99 24.77
N ILE A 17 -21.51 -1.72 23.55
CA ILE A 17 -21.76 -2.64 22.47
C ILE A 17 -20.83 -3.80 22.75
N ASP A 18 -21.39 -4.87 23.27
CA ASP A 18 -20.75 -6.20 23.34
C ASP A 18 -20.56 -6.71 21.89
N ILE A 19 -19.76 -6.00 21.12
CA ILE A 19 -19.26 -6.42 19.82
C ILE A 19 -17.97 -7.20 20.07
N ARG A 20 -18.08 -8.31 20.73
CA ARG A 20 -17.25 -9.46 20.42
C ARG A 20 -17.83 -10.10 19.17
N GLU A 21 -17.82 -9.36 18.06
CA GLU A 21 -17.89 -9.96 16.75
C GLU A 21 -16.76 -10.97 16.68
N LYS A 22 -17.10 -12.17 16.31
CA LYS A 22 -16.29 -13.37 16.33
C LYS A 22 -14.97 -13.09 15.61
N ALA A 23 -13.87 -13.01 16.36
CA ALA A 23 -12.54 -12.78 15.81
C ALA A 23 -12.32 -13.71 14.60
N MET A 24 -11.92 -13.13 13.49
CA MET A 24 -11.72 -13.81 12.21
C MET A 24 -10.26 -14.23 12.10
N LYS A 25 -10.01 -15.45 11.68
CA LYS A 25 -8.64 -15.84 11.36
C LYS A 25 -8.19 -15.20 10.06
N ARG A 26 -6.89 -14.92 9.96
CA ARG A 26 -6.27 -14.26 8.79
C ARG A 26 -6.59 -14.94 7.45
N GLU A 27 -6.65 -16.29 7.42
CA GLU A 27 -6.98 -17.06 6.24
C GLU A 27 -8.42 -16.87 5.74
N ASN A 28 -9.28 -16.24 6.53
CA ASN A 28 -10.66 -15.93 6.16
C ASN A 28 -10.83 -14.49 5.66
N ILE A 29 -9.78 -13.67 5.73
CA ILE A 29 -9.80 -12.29 5.26
C ILE A 29 -9.49 -12.27 3.76
N GLN A 30 -10.47 -11.94 2.93
CA GLN A 30 -10.24 -11.67 1.51
C GLN A 30 -9.65 -10.28 1.38
N ILE A 31 -8.41 -10.21 0.93
CA ILE A 31 -7.67 -8.96 0.79
C ILE A 31 -6.52 -9.12 -0.20
N ARG A 32 -6.31 -8.09 -1.03
CA ARG A 32 -5.12 -7.89 -1.87
C ARG A 32 -4.29 -6.75 -1.31
N ASP A 33 -3.02 -6.70 -1.73
CA ASP A 33 -2.14 -5.55 -1.51
C ASP A 33 -2.09 -5.15 -0.02
N PRO A 34 -1.79 -6.11 0.89
CA PRO A 34 -1.93 -5.90 2.31
C PRO A 34 -0.89 -4.92 2.84
N PHE A 35 -1.35 -3.94 3.60
CA PHE A 35 -0.52 -3.02 4.36
C PHE A 35 -0.80 -3.16 5.85
N VAL A 36 0.22 -3.44 6.64
CA VAL A 36 0.12 -3.60 8.10
C VAL A 36 0.73 -2.39 8.79
N LEU A 37 -0.07 -1.66 9.56
CA LEU A 37 0.37 -0.54 10.39
C LEU A 37 0.42 -0.97 11.87
N PRO A 38 1.60 -1.20 12.46
CA PRO A 38 1.73 -1.38 13.90
C PRO A 38 1.58 -0.05 14.63
N VAL A 39 0.58 0.07 15.50
CA VAL A 39 0.36 1.24 16.35
C VAL A 39 0.79 0.91 17.78
N LYS A 40 2.03 1.30 18.11
CA LYS A 40 2.70 0.90 19.35
C LYS A 40 1.97 1.39 20.60
N ASP A 41 1.44 2.61 20.58
CA ASP A 41 0.75 3.19 21.72
C ASP A 41 -0.56 2.45 22.06
N GLU A 42 -1.13 1.74 21.09
CA GLU A 42 -2.34 0.93 21.25
C GLU A 42 -2.04 -0.57 21.36
N MET A 43 -0.80 -1.00 21.08
CA MET A 43 -0.40 -2.41 20.93
C MET A 43 -1.29 -3.15 19.92
N ARG A 44 -1.67 -2.50 18.83
CA ARG A 44 -2.56 -3.01 17.79
C ARG A 44 -1.95 -2.91 16.41
N TYR A 45 -2.24 -3.91 15.60
CA TYR A 45 -1.97 -3.91 14.17
C TYR A 45 -3.24 -3.54 13.42
N TYR A 46 -3.12 -2.66 12.46
CA TYR A 46 -4.18 -2.32 11.51
C TYR A 46 -3.79 -2.89 10.15
N LEU A 47 -4.66 -3.71 9.56
CA LEU A 47 -4.48 -4.28 8.23
C LEU A 47 -5.40 -3.55 7.26
N TYR A 48 -4.82 -2.96 6.24
CA TYR A 48 -5.48 -2.33 5.10
C TYR A 48 -5.13 -3.09 3.84
N GLY A 49 -5.89 -2.87 2.78
CA GLY A 49 -5.65 -3.44 1.47
C GLY A 49 -6.83 -3.22 0.53
N THR A 50 -6.75 -3.77 -0.65
CA THR A 50 -7.85 -3.82 -1.59
C THR A 50 -8.87 -4.83 -1.10
N THR A 51 -10.03 -4.35 -0.64
CA THR A 51 -11.08 -5.16 0.02
C THR A 51 -12.34 -5.33 -0.83
N ASP A 52 -12.47 -4.64 -1.96
CA ASP A 52 -13.58 -4.83 -2.89
C ASP A 52 -13.54 -6.24 -3.50
N SER A 53 -14.69 -6.92 -3.54
CA SER A 53 -14.80 -8.30 -4.02
C SER A 53 -14.56 -8.45 -5.54
N ASP A 54 -14.80 -7.41 -6.32
CA ASP A 54 -14.42 -7.30 -7.74
C ASP A 54 -13.71 -5.96 -7.98
N PRO A 55 -12.43 -5.84 -7.62
CA PRO A 55 -11.70 -4.59 -7.74
C PRO A 55 -11.37 -4.20 -9.19
N TRP A 56 -11.66 -5.09 -10.15
CA TRP A 56 -11.29 -4.92 -11.55
C TRP A 56 -12.36 -4.25 -12.40
N LYS A 57 -13.63 -4.57 -12.16
CA LYS A 57 -14.74 -4.20 -13.04
C LYS A 57 -15.88 -3.51 -12.32
N ALA A 58 -16.11 -3.84 -11.05
CA ALA A 58 -17.18 -3.23 -10.29
C ALA A 58 -16.83 -1.78 -9.91
N PRO A 59 -17.83 -0.92 -9.69
CA PRO A 59 -17.61 0.35 -9.02
C PRO A 59 -16.96 0.15 -7.64
N GLY A 60 -16.01 1.01 -7.29
CA GLY A 60 -15.34 0.98 -6.00
C GLY A 60 -16.30 1.29 -4.86
N ILE A 61 -16.26 0.50 -3.80
CA ILE A 61 -17.09 0.69 -2.60
C ILE A 61 -16.32 1.53 -1.57
N GLY A 62 -15.04 1.28 -1.42
CA GLY A 62 -14.16 1.94 -0.46
C GLY A 62 -13.09 1.00 0.08
N PHE A 63 -12.57 1.34 1.26
CA PHE A 63 -11.61 0.49 1.95
C PHE A 63 -12.14 0.12 3.32
N ASP A 64 -11.90 -1.13 3.69
CA ASP A 64 -12.10 -1.66 5.03
C ASP A 64 -10.75 -1.92 5.69
N ALA A 65 -10.73 -1.87 7.02
CA ALA A 65 -9.58 -2.26 7.81
C ALA A 65 -9.95 -3.38 8.77
N TYR A 66 -8.94 -4.12 9.20
CA TYR A 66 -9.04 -5.12 10.24
C TYR A 66 -8.05 -4.78 11.35
N ILE A 67 -8.36 -5.18 12.59
CA ILE A 67 -7.54 -4.89 13.76
C ILE A 67 -7.13 -6.19 14.44
N SER A 68 -5.88 -6.29 14.88
CA SER A 68 -5.36 -7.46 15.60
C SER A 68 -4.38 -7.04 16.69
N GLU A 69 -4.28 -7.85 17.74
CA GLU A 69 -3.25 -7.75 18.77
C GLU A 69 -2.12 -8.77 18.55
N ASN A 70 -2.35 -9.81 17.71
CA ASN A 70 -1.44 -10.96 17.60
C ASN A 70 -1.13 -11.39 16.16
N LEU A 71 -1.68 -10.72 15.12
CA LEU A 71 -1.55 -11.02 13.69
C LEU A 71 -2.28 -12.30 13.22
N GLU A 72 -2.87 -13.08 14.10
CA GLU A 72 -3.58 -14.32 13.78
C GLU A 72 -5.10 -14.16 13.81
N GLU A 73 -5.60 -13.45 14.80
CA GLU A 73 -7.01 -13.16 15.01
C GLU A 73 -7.28 -11.68 14.76
N TRP A 74 -8.29 -11.40 13.95
CA TRP A 74 -8.59 -10.07 13.44
C TRP A 74 -10.05 -9.72 13.66
N GLU A 75 -10.31 -8.53 14.09
CA GLU A 75 -11.64 -7.92 14.19
C GLU A 75 -11.89 -7.08 12.92
N GLY A 76 -13.11 -7.12 12.40
CA GLY A 76 -13.50 -6.40 11.19
C GLY A 76 -14.40 -7.23 10.26
N PRO A 77 -14.70 -6.77 9.04
CA PRO A 77 -14.19 -5.52 8.42
C PRO A 77 -14.82 -4.24 9.00
N TYR A 78 -14.01 -3.21 9.14
CA TYR A 78 -14.47 -1.88 9.55
C TYR A 78 -14.31 -0.87 8.41
N PRO A 79 -15.35 -0.14 8.01
CA PRO A 79 -15.24 0.84 6.94
C PRO A 79 -14.37 2.02 7.38
N VAL A 80 -13.20 2.18 6.75
CA VAL A 80 -12.27 3.27 7.05
C VAL A 80 -12.28 4.38 5.99
N PHE A 81 -12.71 4.05 4.76
CA PHE A 81 -12.96 5.02 3.69
C PHE A 81 -14.20 4.62 2.91
N ARG A 82 -15.09 5.58 2.69
CA ARG A 82 -16.21 5.50 1.75
C ARG A 82 -16.25 6.79 0.96
N PRO A 83 -16.31 6.75 -0.38
CA PRO A 83 -16.28 7.94 -1.21
C PRO A 83 -17.52 8.80 -0.94
N GLN A 84 -17.35 10.11 -0.86
CA GLN A 84 -18.44 11.06 -0.90
C GLN A 84 -19.02 11.10 -2.33
N SER A 85 -20.24 11.62 -2.48
CA SER A 85 -20.95 11.66 -3.77
C SER A 85 -20.25 12.48 -4.86
N ASP A 86 -19.36 13.37 -4.46
CA ASP A 86 -18.55 14.25 -5.32
C ASP A 86 -17.11 13.78 -5.48
N PHE A 87 -16.76 12.59 -4.94
CA PHE A 87 -15.44 12.01 -5.12
C PHE A 87 -15.20 11.69 -6.61
N TRP A 88 -14.06 12.13 -7.14
CA TRP A 88 -13.76 12.08 -8.57
C TRP A 88 -13.69 10.67 -9.17
N ALA A 89 -13.31 9.67 -8.36
CA ALA A 89 -13.09 8.31 -8.80
C ALA A 89 -14.30 7.41 -8.53
N SER A 90 -14.45 6.40 -9.37
CA SER A 90 -15.55 5.43 -9.30
C SER A 90 -15.12 3.98 -9.44
N HIS A 91 -13.84 3.72 -9.77
CA HIS A 91 -13.31 2.37 -10.03
C HIS A 91 -11.87 2.25 -9.53
N ASN A 92 -11.40 1.00 -9.45
CA ASN A 92 -10.03 0.66 -9.12
C ASN A 92 -9.57 1.30 -7.81
N PHE A 93 -10.32 1.09 -6.76
CA PHE A 93 -9.91 1.47 -5.40
C PHE A 93 -8.93 0.42 -4.90
N TRP A 94 -7.63 0.70 -5.06
CA TRP A 94 -6.57 -0.28 -4.89
C TRP A 94 -5.47 0.17 -3.94
N ALA A 95 -4.84 -0.83 -3.32
CA ALA A 95 -3.58 -0.73 -2.60
C ALA A 95 -3.48 0.47 -1.64
N PRO A 96 -4.36 0.59 -0.64
CA PRO A 96 -4.26 1.65 0.35
C PRO A 96 -3.09 1.38 1.31
N GLU A 97 -2.18 2.32 1.43
CA GLU A 97 -1.10 2.35 2.41
C GLU A 97 -1.32 3.48 3.41
N VAL A 98 -1.16 3.23 4.70
CA VAL A 98 -1.47 4.20 5.75
C VAL A 98 -0.25 4.53 6.59
N TYR A 99 0.10 5.81 6.61
CA TYR A 99 1.26 6.35 7.32
C TYR A 99 0.85 7.36 8.39
N LYS A 100 1.51 7.30 9.54
CA LYS A 100 1.46 8.38 10.53
C LYS A 100 2.46 9.46 10.12
N TYR A 101 1.97 10.65 9.81
CA TYR A 101 2.81 11.80 9.51
C TYR A 101 2.37 12.98 10.36
N GLY A 102 3.30 13.49 11.17
CA GLY A 102 2.98 14.48 12.20
C GLY A 102 1.93 13.96 13.20
N LYS A 103 0.78 14.63 13.27
CA LYS A 103 -0.32 14.28 14.20
C LYS A 103 -1.48 13.54 13.54
N SER A 104 -1.39 13.24 12.26
CA SER A 104 -2.46 12.64 11.46
C SER A 104 -2.01 11.36 10.79
N TYR A 105 -2.97 10.62 10.27
CA TYR A 105 -2.76 9.45 9.44
C TYR A 105 -3.14 9.80 8.01
N TYR A 106 -2.33 9.38 7.07
CA TYR A 106 -2.52 9.63 5.65
C TYR A 106 -2.57 8.30 4.92
N MET A 107 -3.59 8.14 4.10
CA MET A 107 -3.77 6.97 3.24
C MET A 107 -3.45 7.36 1.81
N PHE A 108 -2.53 6.64 1.21
CA PHE A 108 -2.17 6.73 -0.20
C PHE A 108 -2.86 5.57 -0.90
N ALA A 109 -3.69 5.83 -1.88
CA ALA A 109 -4.40 4.78 -2.59
C ALA A 109 -4.59 5.11 -4.06
N SER A 110 -4.72 4.08 -4.88
CA SER A 110 -4.96 4.19 -6.31
C SER A 110 -6.44 4.24 -6.60
N PHE A 111 -6.83 5.12 -7.53
CA PHE A 111 -8.22 5.33 -7.95
C PHE A 111 -8.28 5.62 -9.45
N LYS A 112 -9.44 5.35 -10.06
CA LYS A 112 -9.71 5.63 -11.48
C LYS A 112 -11.14 6.09 -11.72
N SER A 113 -11.33 6.89 -12.77
CA SER A 113 -12.65 7.17 -13.32
C SER A 113 -12.66 7.10 -14.84
N SER A 114 -13.81 7.29 -15.46
CA SER A 114 -13.91 7.37 -16.92
C SER A 114 -13.30 8.65 -17.51
N SER A 115 -13.08 9.67 -16.68
CA SER A 115 -12.57 10.99 -17.09
C SER A 115 -11.14 11.27 -16.61
N HIS A 116 -10.57 10.39 -15.78
CA HIS A 116 -9.22 10.52 -15.25
C HIS A 116 -8.48 9.19 -15.39
N GLU A 117 -7.21 9.28 -15.75
CA GLU A 117 -6.29 8.14 -15.70
C GLU A 117 -6.16 7.64 -14.26
N ARG A 118 -5.68 6.40 -14.08
CA ARG A 118 -5.43 5.89 -12.73
C ARG A 118 -4.37 6.74 -12.05
N ALA A 119 -4.65 7.13 -10.81
CA ALA A 119 -3.82 8.06 -10.09
C ALA A 119 -3.85 7.78 -8.59
N THR A 120 -2.82 8.23 -7.87
CA THR A 120 -2.79 8.20 -6.41
C THR A 120 -3.50 9.42 -5.83
N GLN A 121 -4.46 9.19 -4.96
CA GLN A 121 -5.10 10.20 -4.11
C GLN A 121 -4.61 10.04 -2.68
N ILE A 122 -4.35 11.15 -2.00
CA ILE A 122 -4.02 11.15 -0.58
C ILE A 122 -5.27 11.52 0.22
N LEU A 123 -5.58 10.65 1.18
CA LEU A 123 -6.68 10.82 2.13
C LEU A 123 -6.09 11.03 3.52
N ARG A 124 -6.84 11.63 4.44
CA ARG A 124 -6.38 11.97 5.80
C ARG A 124 -7.40 11.59 6.85
N ALA A 125 -6.91 11.16 8.01
CA ALA A 125 -7.71 10.92 9.22
C ALA A 125 -6.97 11.35 10.48
N ALA A 126 -7.72 11.55 11.57
CA ALA A 126 -7.15 11.79 12.89
C ALA A 126 -6.72 10.49 13.61
N SER A 127 -7.20 9.35 13.15
CA SER A 127 -6.99 8.03 13.74
C SER A 127 -6.62 7.01 12.66
N PRO A 128 -5.85 5.95 12.97
CA PRO A 128 -5.60 4.86 12.02
C PRO A 128 -6.90 4.13 11.64
N PHE A 129 -7.92 4.23 12.46
CA PHE A 129 -9.26 3.69 12.23
C PHE A 129 -10.12 4.54 11.30
N GLY A 130 -9.61 5.65 10.79
CA GLY A 130 -10.38 6.58 9.96
C GLY A 130 -11.38 7.42 10.76
N PRO A 131 -12.50 7.88 10.14
CA PRO A 131 -12.73 7.81 8.71
C PRO A 131 -11.71 8.65 7.94
N PHE A 132 -11.17 8.08 6.87
CA PHE A 132 -10.32 8.84 5.94
C PHE A 132 -11.19 9.69 5.02
N VAL A 133 -10.76 10.92 4.80
CA VAL A 133 -11.40 11.88 3.90
C VAL A 133 -10.37 12.43 2.93
N GLN A 134 -10.80 12.89 1.77
CA GLN A 134 -9.92 13.49 0.77
C GLN A 134 -9.08 14.60 1.40
N HIS A 135 -7.77 14.54 1.16
CA HIS A 135 -6.80 15.52 1.66
C HIS A 135 -6.24 16.38 0.55
N SER A 136 -5.63 15.79 -0.47
CA SER A 136 -5.23 16.54 -1.66
C SER A 136 -6.46 16.86 -2.50
N ASN A 137 -6.55 18.10 -3.04
CA ASN A 137 -7.70 18.52 -3.84
C ASN A 137 -7.84 17.72 -5.13
N GLU A 138 -6.70 17.36 -5.74
CA GLU A 138 -6.58 16.55 -6.93
C GLU A 138 -5.69 15.33 -6.62
N PRO A 139 -5.72 14.27 -7.46
CA PRO A 139 -4.72 13.22 -7.40
C PRO A 139 -3.30 13.78 -7.49
N VAL A 140 -2.38 13.18 -6.75
CA VAL A 140 -1.01 13.73 -6.64
C VAL A 140 -0.04 13.22 -7.71
N THR A 141 -0.39 12.17 -8.47
CA THR A 141 0.42 11.71 -9.61
C THR A 141 0.16 12.54 -10.86
N PRO A 142 1.09 12.58 -11.86
CA PRO A 142 0.88 13.37 -13.08
C PRO A 142 -0.42 13.02 -13.81
N ALA A 143 -1.27 13.99 -14.08
CA ALA A 143 -2.64 13.80 -14.56
C ALA A 143 -2.77 13.05 -15.91
N SER A 144 -1.74 13.08 -16.75
CA SER A 144 -1.71 12.37 -18.04
C SER A 144 -1.10 10.98 -17.98
N TRP A 145 -0.69 10.52 -16.79
CA TRP A 145 -0.06 9.23 -16.60
C TRP A 145 -1.03 8.23 -15.97
N GLU A 146 -0.98 6.98 -16.41
CA GLU A 146 -1.56 5.85 -15.69
C GLU A 146 -0.62 5.45 -14.57
N CYS A 147 -0.94 5.84 -13.34
CA CYS A 147 -0.11 5.59 -12.15
C CYS A 147 -0.86 4.77 -11.11
N LEU A 148 -0.13 3.98 -10.36
CA LEU A 148 -0.69 3.19 -9.25
C LEU A 148 0.32 3.04 -8.11
N ASP A 149 -0.20 2.59 -6.97
CA ASP A 149 0.55 2.12 -5.81
C ASP A 149 1.54 3.16 -5.27
N GLY A 150 1.00 4.36 -5.01
CA GLY A 150 1.78 5.43 -4.41
C GLY A 150 2.11 5.13 -2.94
N THR A 151 3.38 5.16 -2.60
CA THR A 151 3.92 4.97 -1.25
C THR A 151 4.65 6.21 -0.76
N LEU A 152 4.56 6.48 0.55
CA LEU A 152 5.26 7.61 1.18
C LEU A 152 6.66 7.19 1.59
N TRP A 153 7.62 8.02 1.24
CA TRP A 153 8.98 7.94 1.76
C TRP A 153 9.42 9.29 2.32
N GLU A 154 10.11 9.28 3.46
CA GLU A 154 10.70 10.48 4.04
C GLU A 154 12.23 10.34 4.04
N GLU A 155 12.91 11.30 3.41
CA GLU A 155 14.36 11.35 3.40
C GLU A 155 14.86 12.75 3.76
N GLU A 156 15.63 12.84 4.83
CA GLU A 156 16.21 14.09 5.32
C GLU A 156 15.16 15.21 5.57
N GLY A 157 13.96 14.82 6.01
CA GLY A 157 12.84 15.73 6.28
C GLY A 157 12.04 16.14 5.05
N GLN A 158 12.39 15.65 3.88
CA GLN A 158 11.63 15.81 2.65
C GLN A 158 10.74 14.59 2.42
N PRO A 159 9.40 14.74 2.36
CA PRO A 159 8.51 13.67 1.94
C PRO A 159 8.57 13.48 0.42
N TRP A 160 8.48 12.23 0.01
CA TRP A 160 8.49 11.78 -1.38
C TRP A 160 7.31 10.85 -1.64
N LEU A 161 6.72 10.97 -2.81
CA LEU A 161 5.85 9.95 -3.39
C LEU A 161 6.70 9.03 -4.27
N VAL A 162 6.66 7.72 -4.00
CA VAL A 162 7.20 6.71 -4.92
C VAL A 162 6.01 5.95 -5.49
N PHE A 163 5.97 5.72 -6.80
CA PHE A 163 4.81 5.17 -7.49
C PHE A 163 5.19 4.45 -8.77
N SER A 164 4.33 3.58 -9.23
CA SER A 164 4.48 2.92 -10.52
C SER A 164 3.75 3.68 -11.62
N ARG A 165 4.40 3.88 -12.76
CA ARG A 165 3.76 4.24 -14.03
C ARG A 165 3.49 2.98 -14.80
N GLU A 166 2.22 2.77 -15.12
CA GLU A 166 1.72 1.48 -15.51
C GLU A 166 2.10 1.06 -16.92
N TRP A 167 2.43 -0.23 -17.08
CA TRP A 167 2.77 -0.87 -18.35
C TRP A 167 1.70 -0.70 -19.43
N VAL A 168 0.44 -0.50 -19.08
CA VAL A 168 -0.65 -0.24 -20.04
C VAL A 168 -0.42 1.03 -20.87
N GLN A 169 0.37 1.97 -20.35
CA GLN A 169 0.73 3.20 -21.01
C GLN A 169 2.14 3.17 -21.59
N VAL A 170 3.11 2.63 -20.85
CA VAL A 170 4.54 2.73 -21.22
C VAL A 170 5.16 1.42 -21.71
N ASN A 171 4.39 0.33 -21.72
CA ASN A 171 4.80 -1.03 -22.10
C ASN A 171 5.76 -1.69 -21.10
N ASP A 172 6.91 -1.12 -20.85
CA ASP A 172 7.83 -1.53 -19.78
C ASP A 172 7.52 -0.67 -18.55
N GLY A 173 6.80 -1.22 -17.57
CA GLY A 173 6.40 -0.50 -16.37
C GLY A 173 7.57 0.18 -15.69
N GLU A 174 7.33 1.32 -15.09
CA GLU A 174 8.35 2.20 -14.53
C GLU A 174 8.06 2.50 -13.06
N VAL A 175 9.10 2.58 -12.24
CA VAL A 175 9.01 3.09 -10.86
C VAL A 175 9.63 4.46 -10.79
N TRP A 176 8.87 5.43 -10.29
CA TRP A 176 9.21 6.84 -10.22
C TRP A 176 9.18 7.35 -8.78
N ALA A 177 9.93 8.41 -8.51
CA ALA A 177 9.86 9.18 -7.28
C ALA A 177 9.66 10.66 -7.59
N ALA A 178 8.83 11.34 -6.80
CA ALA A 178 8.67 12.78 -6.88
C ALA A 178 8.61 13.39 -5.48
N PRO A 179 9.21 14.57 -5.23
CA PRO A 179 9.06 15.24 -3.94
C PRO A 179 7.59 15.65 -3.74
N LEU A 180 7.09 15.43 -2.53
CA LEU A 180 5.79 15.94 -2.07
C LEU A 180 5.97 17.26 -1.32
N SER A 181 4.94 18.08 -1.31
CA SER A 181 4.83 19.18 -0.36
C SER A 181 4.88 18.65 1.08
N ILE A 182 5.35 19.48 2.01
CA ILE A 182 5.40 19.10 3.44
C ILE A 182 4.00 18.78 3.99
N ASP A 183 2.95 19.41 3.42
CA ASP A 183 1.57 19.13 3.79
C ASP A 183 0.99 17.88 3.13
N LEU A 184 1.73 17.19 2.27
CA LEU A 184 1.33 15.98 1.53
C LEU A 184 0.10 16.22 0.62
N ASP A 185 -0.07 17.41 0.05
CA ASP A 185 -1.25 17.74 -0.74
C ASP A 185 -1.01 17.84 -2.25
N ARG A 186 0.26 17.84 -2.69
CA ARG A 186 0.67 17.91 -4.10
C ARG A 186 2.13 17.50 -4.29
N LEU A 187 2.52 17.23 -5.52
CA LEU A 187 3.94 17.17 -5.87
C LEU A 187 4.58 18.56 -5.74
N ASP A 188 5.84 18.59 -5.29
CA ASP A 188 6.67 19.80 -5.14
C ASP A 188 7.95 19.71 -5.99
N GLY A 189 7.85 19.05 -7.14
CA GLY A 189 8.93 18.90 -8.11
C GLY A 189 8.62 17.86 -9.18
N GLU A 190 9.51 17.76 -10.15
CA GLU A 190 9.37 16.82 -11.28
C GLU A 190 9.64 15.38 -10.85
N PRO A 191 8.88 14.40 -11.36
CA PRO A 191 9.17 12.99 -11.15
C PRO A 191 10.53 12.57 -11.72
N ILE A 192 11.21 11.70 -11.00
CA ILE A 192 12.50 11.12 -11.34
C ILE A 192 12.31 9.62 -11.54
N LEU A 193 12.73 9.09 -12.70
CA LEU A 193 12.70 7.65 -12.97
C LEU A 193 13.75 6.95 -12.11
N LEU A 194 13.33 5.94 -11.36
CA LEU A 194 14.22 5.13 -10.54
C LEU A 194 14.71 3.88 -11.29
N PHE A 195 13.78 3.13 -11.88
CA PHE A 195 14.08 1.95 -12.71
C PHE A 195 12.84 1.48 -13.50
N ARG A 196 13.05 0.50 -14.40
CA ARG A 196 12.01 -0.15 -15.20
C ARG A 196 11.86 -1.62 -14.84
N GLY A 197 10.73 -2.20 -15.21
CA GLY A 197 10.49 -3.63 -15.04
C GLY A 197 11.53 -4.51 -15.70
N SER A 198 12.08 -4.08 -16.84
CA SER A 198 13.13 -4.80 -17.57
C SER A 198 14.52 -4.78 -16.91
N ASP A 199 14.76 -3.90 -15.94
CA ASP A 199 16.05 -3.83 -15.24
C ASP A 199 16.27 -5.04 -14.31
N ALA A 200 15.19 -5.76 -13.94
CA ALA A 200 15.30 -6.98 -13.16
C ALA A 200 15.21 -8.24 -14.03
N SER A 201 16.21 -9.10 -13.94
CA SER A 201 16.31 -10.33 -14.74
C SER A 201 15.25 -11.39 -14.44
N TRP A 202 14.59 -11.31 -13.30
CA TRP A 202 13.54 -12.24 -12.89
C TRP A 202 12.17 -11.93 -13.48
N THR A 203 11.93 -10.71 -13.97
CA THR A 203 10.66 -10.33 -14.57
C THR A 203 10.41 -11.01 -15.91
N ARG A 204 9.17 -11.27 -16.21
CA ARG A 204 8.72 -11.89 -17.47
C ARG A 204 7.78 -10.95 -18.21
N LYS A 205 7.85 -11.05 -19.53
CA LYS A 205 6.96 -10.32 -20.43
C LYS A 205 5.55 -10.90 -20.37
N ILE A 206 4.55 -10.04 -20.41
CA ILE A 206 3.15 -10.43 -20.52
C ILE A 206 2.58 -10.05 -21.88
N LYS A 207 1.63 -10.88 -22.36
CA LYS A 207 0.87 -10.59 -23.58
C LYS A 207 -0.46 -9.91 -23.21
N ARG A 208 -0.77 -8.80 -23.85
CA ARG A 208 -2.11 -8.21 -23.73
C ARG A 208 -3.17 -9.14 -24.34
N ARG A 209 -4.28 -9.34 -23.61
CA ARG A 209 -5.39 -10.19 -24.05
C ARG A 209 -6.12 -9.69 -25.30
N ASN A 210 -5.99 -8.42 -25.65
CA ASN A 210 -6.77 -7.77 -26.73
C ASN A 210 -6.01 -7.54 -28.04
N GLY A 211 -4.83 -8.12 -28.20
CA GLY A 211 -4.07 -8.06 -29.47
C GLY A 211 -3.58 -6.66 -29.89
N SER A 212 -3.79 -5.64 -29.08
CA SER A 212 -3.34 -4.28 -29.39
C SER A 212 -1.89 -4.06 -28.95
N GLY A 213 -0.95 -4.41 -29.80
CA GLY A 213 0.30 -3.69 -30.05
C GLY A 213 1.45 -3.77 -29.06
N PHE A 214 1.32 -4.30 -27.86
CA PHE A 214 2.46 -4.43 -26.92
C PHE A 214 2.73 -5.90 -26.63
N GLU A 215 3.68 -6.47 -27.35
CA GLU A 215 4.01 -7.89 -27.22
C GLU A 215 4.93 -8.20 -26.02
N ASP A 216 5.53 -7.20 -25.43
CA ASP A 216 6.64 -7.34 -24.48
C ASP A 216 6.47 -6.51 -23.20
N ALA A 217 5.23 -6.33 -22.74
CA ALA A 217 4.97 -5.51 -21.55
C ALA A 217 5.47 -6.17 -20.27
N ARG A 218 5.97 -5.36 -19.34
CA ARG A 218 6.32 -5.77 -17.98
C ARG A 218 5.57 -4.95 -16.96
N VAL A 219 5.09 -5.62 -15.94
CA VAL A 219 4.38 -5.02 -14.79
C VAL A 219 5.39 -4.44 -13.81
N THR A 220 5.04 -3.33 -13.18
CA THR A 220 5.66 -2.82 -11.96
C THR A 220 4.56 -2.40 -11.01
N ASP A 221 4.42 -3.09 -9.88
CA ASP A 221 3.39 -2.84 -8.86
C ASP A 221 4.04 -2.71 -7.49
N GLY A 222 3.35 -2.02 -6.58
CA GLY A 222 3.61 -2.01 -5.14
C GLY A 222 5.04 -1.67 -4.72
N PRO A 223 5.62 -0.54 -5.14
CA PRO A 223 6.91 -0.11 -4.63
C PRO A 223 6.77 0.23 -3.14
N PHE A 224 7.53 -0.45 -2.28
CA PHE A 224 7.56 -0.19 -0.85
C PHE A 224 9.01 -0.06 -0.37
N LEU A 225 9.31 0.99 0.39
CA LEU A 225 10.67 1.26 0.85
C LEU A 225 10.88 0.81 2.30
N TYR A 226 12.05 0.22 2.53
CA TYR A 226 12.48 -0.17 3.86
C TYR A 226 13.96 0.19 4.08
N LYS A 227 14.25 0.92 5.16
CA LYS A 227 15.61 1.29 5.54
C LYS A 227 16.01 0.58 6.82
N THR A 228 17.16 -0.08 6.81
CA THR A 228 17.72 -0.70 7.99
C THR A 228 18.34 0.36 8.90
N ASP A 229 18.51 0.04 10.19
CA ASP A 229 19.20 0.90 11.16
C ASP A 229 20.67 1.20 10.74
N GLN A 230 21.23 0.33 9.90
CA GLN A 230 22.60 0.48 9.36
C GLN A 230 22.65 1.36 8.11
N GLY A 231 21.49 1.87 7.65
CA GLY A 231 21.38 2.79 6.54
C GLY A 231 21.20 2.14 5.16
N SER A 232 21.13 0.81 5.05
CA SER A 232 20.80 0.14 3.78
C SER A 232 19.36 0.38 3.40
N LEU A 233 19.12 0.85 2.20
CA LEU A 233 17.78 1.12 1.67
C LEU A 233 17.39 0.08 0.64
N PHE A 234 16.24 -0.54 0.84
CA PHE A 234 15.61 -1.53 -0.04
C PHE A 234 14.29 -1.00 -0.56
N MET A 235 13.93 -1.41 -1.75
CA MET A 235 12.60 -1.22 -2.32
C MET A 235 12.04 -2.57 -2.76
N LEU A 236 10.99 -3.02 -2.09
CA LEU A 236 10.16 -4.14 -2.58
C LEU A 236 9.37 -3.65 -3.78
N TRP A 237 9.09 -4.52 -4.72
CA TRP A 237 8.19 -4.26 -5.84
C TRP A 237 7.78 -5.57 -6.51
N SER A 238 6.65 -5.57 -7.19
CA SER A 238 6.06 -6.76 -7.78
C SER A 238 5.96 -6.69 -9.29
N SER A 239 5.99 -7.86 -9.90
CA SER A 239 5.87 -8.06 -11.35
C SER A 239 5.39 -9.49 -11.64
N ILE A 240 5.40 -9.87 -12.90
CA ILE A 240 5.22 -11.27 -13.29
C ILE A 240 6.59 -11.95 -13.33
N GLY A 241 6.75 -13.01 -12.56
CA GLY A 241 7.92 -13.90 -12.55
C GLY A 241 7.75 -15.14 -13.42
N GLU A 242 8.61 -16.15 -13.21
CA GLU A 242 8.55 -17.40 -13.97
C GLU A 242 7.27 -18.20 -13.68
N SER A 243 6.82 -18.20 -12.43
CA SER A 243 5.68 -18.99 -11.97
C SER A 243 4.39 -18.16 -11.75
N GLY A 244 4.33 -16.94 -12.26
CA GLY A 244 3.21 -16.04 -12.11
C GLY A 244 3.56 -14.74 -11.38
N TYR A 245 2.61 -14.18 -10.63
CA TYR A 245 2.85 -12.97 -9.86
C TYR A 245 3.93 -13.19 -8.81
N ALA A 246 4.85 -12.26 -8.72
CA ALA A 246 6.06 -12.38 -7.91
C ALA A 246 6.45 -11.03 -7.33
N MET A 247 7.16 -11.04 -6.21
CA MET A 247 7.74 -9.85 -5.61
C MET A 247 9.23 -10.03 -5.39
N GLY A 248 10.01 -9.07 -5.84
CA GLY A 248 11.43 -8.97 -5.60
C GLY A 248 11.79 -7.70 -4.85
N TYR A 249 13.07 -7.40 -4.80
CA TYR A 249 13.53 -6.11 -4.28
C TYR A 249 14.74 -5.58 -5.06
N ALA A 250 14.88 -4.27 -5.00
CA ALA A 250 16.07 -3.56 -5.38
C ALA A 250 16.74 -2.98 -4.13
N ARG A 251 18.06 -2.84 -4.14
CA ARG A 251 18.83 -2.18 -3.08
C ARG A 251 19.46 -0.91 -3.64
N SER A 252 19.32 0.20 -2.94
CA SER A 252 20.03 1.43 -3.27
C SER A 252 21.51 1.27 -2.95
N GLU A 253 22.39 1.54 -3.92
CA GLU A 253 23.83 1.50 -3.73
C GLU A 253 24.33 2.67 -2.88
N SER A 254 23.68 3.83 -2.98
CA SER A 254 24.00 5.02 -2.20
C SER A 254 23.34 5.04 -0.81
N GLY A 255 22.34 4.14 -0.55
CA GLY A 255 21.49 4.19 0.63
C GLY A 255 20.47 5.34 0.61
N LYS A 256 20.32 6.04 -0.55
CA LYS A 256 19.37 7.13 -0.77
C LYS A 256 18.32 6.75 -1.82
N LEU A 257 17.17 7.45 -1.79
CA LEU A 257 16.02 7.21 -2.68
C LEU A 257 16.38 7.24 -4.17
N ILE A 258 17.17 8.19 -4.58
CA ILE A 258 17.48 8.37 -6.02
C ILE A 258 18.38 7.25 -6.56
N GLY A 259 18.93 6.42 -5.70
CA GLY A 259 19.71 5.26 -6.13
C GLY A 259 21.20 5.57 -6.38
N PRO A 260 21.88 4.90 -7.33
CA PRO A 260 21.32 3.89 -8.26
C PRO A 260 20.78 2.63 -7.58
N TRP A 261 19.82 1.96 -8.23
CA TRP A 261 19.12 0.79 -7.71
C TRP A 261 19.65 -0.50 -8.31
N LEU A 262 20.16 -1.39 -7.48
CA LEU A 262 20.65 -2.72 -7.85
C LEU A 262 19.55 -3.74 -7.68
N GLN A 263 19.06 -4.31 -8.78
CA GLN A 263 18.01 -5.34 -8.78
C GLN A 263 18.57 -6.70 -8.34
N GLN A 264 17.79 -7.43 -7.55
CA GLN A 264 18.10 -8.82 -7.27
C GLN A 264 17.91 -9.71 -8.50
N SER A 265 18.70 -10.79 -8.57
CA SER A 265 18.64 -11.73 -9.70
C SER A 265 17.45 -12.68 -9.67
N LYS A 266 16.80 -12.85 -8.52
CA LYS A 266 15.64 -13.70 -8.30
C LYS A 266 14.59 -12.95 -7.48
N PRO A 267 13.30 -13.26 -7.66
CA PRO A 267 12.27 -12.71 -6.78
C PRO A 267 12.44 -13.26 -5.36
N LEU A 268 11.93 -12.51 -4.37
CA LEU A 268 11.87 -12.91 -2.97
C LEU A 268 10.74 -13.94 -2.76
N VAL A 269 9.60 -13.73 -3.43
CA VAL A 269 8.47 -14.67 -3.52
C VAL A 269 7.97 -14.74 -4.95
N ASP A 270 7.41 -15.88 -5.35
CA ASP A 270 6.91 -16.19 -6.69
C ASP A 270 5.65 -17.07 -6.60
N GLY A 271 5.09 -17.47 -7.73
CA GLY A 271 3.98 -18.41 -7.79
C GLY A 271 2.65 -17.84 -7.30
N GLY A 272 2.35 -16.60 -7.63
CA GLY A 272 1.11 -15.92 -7.23
C GLY A 272 1.20 -15.19 -5.89
N ARG A 273 2.41 -14.97 -5.37
CA ARG A 273 2.68 -14.20 -4.15
C ARG A 273 3.25 -12.85 -4.52
N GLY A 274 2.73 -11.79 -3.94
CA GLY A 274 3.30 -10.46 -4.22
C GLY A 274 2.56 -9.33 -3.54
N HIS A 275 2.93 -8.14 -3.96
CA HIS A 275 2.46 -6.85 -3.48
C HIS A 275 2.43 -6.81 -1.96
N GLY A 276 3.53 -6.45 -1.38
CA GLY A 276 3.69 -6.52 0.06
C GLY A 276 4.62 -5.47 0.62
N MET A 277 4.73 -5.51 1.94
CA MET A 277 5.50 -4.54 2.69
C MET A 277 6.23 -5.22 3.86
N ILE A 278 7.23 -4.53 4.40
CA ILE A 278 7.96 -4.97 5.60
C ILE A 278 7.46 -4.19 6.81
N PHE A 279 7.18 -4.90 7.91
CA PHE A 279 6.81 -4.26 9.17
C PHE A 279 7.51 -4.92 10.36
N SER A 280 7.66 -4.16 11.44
CA SER A 280 8.17 -4.66 12.71
C SER A 280 7.03 -5.04 13.64
N GLY A 281 7.03 -6.26 14.12
CA GLY A 281 6.09 -6.73 15.13
C GLY A 281 6.42 -6.21 16.53
N PHE A 282 5.44 -6.22 17.44
CA PHE A 282 5.64 -5.83 18.85
C PHE A 282 6.54 -6.79 19.62
N ASN A 283 6.77 -7.98 19.08
CA ASN A 283 7.71 -8.97 19.58
C ASN A 283 9.17 -8.71 19.15
N GLY A 284 9.42 -7.59 18.44
CA GLY A 284 10.75 -7.20 17.96
C GLY A 284 11.22 -7.95 16.72
N ARG A 285 10.35 -8.75 16.10
CA ARG A 285 10.66 -9.46 14.85
C ARG A 285 10.24 -8.62 13.64
N THR A 286 10.89 -8.87 12.51
CA THR A 286 10.56 -8.23 11.23
C THR A 286 9.82 -9.21 10.33
N TYR A 287 8.78 -8.73 9.69
CA TYR A 287 7.90 -9.53 8.85
C TYR A 287 7.76 -8.95 7.46
N LEU A 288 7.64 -9.82 6.48
CA LEU A 288 7.19 -9.53 5.13
C LEU A 288 5.72 -9.89 5.02
N ALA A 289 4.86 -8.89 4.73
CA ALA A 289 3.46 -9.08 4.37
C ALA A 289 3.32 -9.19 2.86
N TYR A 290 2.37 -9.98 2.37
CA TYR A 290 2.00 -10.12 0.96
C TYR A 290 0.64 -10.78 0.83
N HIS A 291 0.03 -10.74 -0.36
CA HIS A 291 -1.15 -11.57 -0.61
C HIS A 291 -0.82 -12.85 -1.37
N PHE A 292 -1.65 -13.87 -1.18
CA PHE A 292 -1.63 -15.14 -1.90
C PHE A 292 -3.01 -15.84 -1.83
N PRO A 293 -3.45 -16.48 -2.92
CA PRO A 293 -2.95 -16.43 -4.28
C PRO A 293 -3.23 -15.07 -4.96
N ASN A 294 -2.68 -14.84 -6.15
CA ASN A 294 -3.03 -13.67 -6.97
C ASN A 294 -4.21 -13.99 -7.89
N GLU A 295 -5.33 -14.34 -7.31
CA GLU A 295 -6.57 -14.75 -8.01
C GLU A 295 -7.80 -14.30 -7.21
N THR A 296 -8.55 -13.33 -7.78
CA THR A 296 -9.74 -12.76 -7.14
C THR A 296 -10.94 -13.72 -7.21
N PRO A 297 -11.66 -13.98 -6.12
CA PRO A 297 -11.59 -13.35 -4.77
C PRO A 297 -10.85 -14.23 -3.72
N TYR A 298 -9.87 -14.99 -4.12
CA TYR A 298 -9.21 -15.99 -3.27
C TYR A 298 -7.97 -15.46 -2.55
N GLU A 299 -7.60 -14.20 -2.78
CA GLU A 299 -6.46 -13.58 -2.14
C GLU A 299 -6.64 -13.50 -0.61
N ARG A 300 -5.59 -13.82 0.11
CA ARG A 300 -5.54 -13.77 1.57
C ARG A 300 -4.29 -13.06 2.05
N PHE A 301 -4.39 -12.43 3.20
CA PHE A 301 -3.25 -11.88 3.91
C PHE A 301 -2.31 -12.99 4.35
N CYS A 302 -1.07 -12.87 3.92
CA CYS A 302 0.04 -13.73 4.34
C CYS A 302 1.16 -12.91 4.92
N TYR A 303 1.89 -13.46 5.88
CA TYR A 303 3.12 -12.86 6.36
C TYR A 303 4.13 -13.93 6.78
N ARG A 304 5.41 -13.59 6.68
CA ARG A 304 6.52 -14.45 7.11
C ARG A 304 7.59 -13.64 7.81
N GLU A 305 8.23 -14.25 8.80
CA GLU A 305 9.39 -13.65 9.45
C GLU A 305 10.58 -13.59 8.50
N ILE A 306 11.25 -12.45 8.48
CA ILE A 306 12.43 -12.18 7.65
C ILE A 306 13.56 -11.58 8.48
N GLU A 307 14.78 -11.76 7.99
CA GLU A 307 15.95 -10.99 8.39
C GLU A 307 16.35 -10.07 7.24
N VAL A 308 16.53 -8.79 7.55
CA VAL A 308 17.00 -7.79 6.59
C VAL A 308 18.44 -7.48 6.91
N LEU A 309 19.35 -8.01 6.11
CA LEU A 309 20.80 -7.81 6.20
C LEU A 309 21.20 -6.54 5.44
N SER A 310 22.46 -6.17 5.53
CA SER A 310 22.97 -4.98 4.83
C SER A 310 22.86 -5.04 3.29
N THR A 311 22.83 -6.25 2.72
CA THR A 311 22.83 -6.46 1.26
C THR A 311 21.71 -7.36 0.76
N SER A 312 20.92 -7.98 1.65
CA SER A 312 19.91 -8.96 1.26
C SER A 312 18.76 -9.06 2.26
N ILE A 313 17.65 -9.60 1.79
CA ILE A 313 16.48 -9.99 2.60
C ILE A 313 16.38 -11.52 2.53
N ALA A 314 16.22 -12.17 3.68
CA ALA A 314 16.10 -13.62 3.78
C ALA A 314 14.94 -14.02 4.69
N PHE A 315 14.27 -15.13 4.39
CA PHE A 315 13.26 -15.70 5.28
C PHE A 315 13.92 -16.41 6.45
N ILE A 316 13.30 -16.32 7.62
CA ILE A 316 13.64 -17.09 8.81
C ILE A 316 12.69 -18.29 8.87
N GLY A 317 13.27 -19.52 9.03
CA GLY A 317 12.52 -20.76 9.06
C GLY A 317 12.11 -21.30 7.69
N GLU A 318 11.50 -22.48 7.72
CA GLU A 318 10.96 -23.15 6.52
C GLU A 318 9.61 -22.54 6.12
N GLU A 319 9.23 -22.73 4.86
CA GLU A 319 7.88 -22.39 4.38
C GLU A 319 6.89 -23.39 5.01
N LEU A 320 5.96 -22.88 5.83
CA LEU A 320 4.90 -23.69 6.44
C LEU A 320 3.81 -24.00 5.42
#